data_eec9c0a291f5accf491c07ddedfb6910
#
_entry.id   eec9c0a291f5accf491c07ddedfb6910
#
_cell.length_a   1.000
_cell.length_b   1.000
_cell.length_c   1.000
_cell.angle_alpha   90.00
_cell.angle_beta   90.00
_cell.angle_gamma   90.00
#
_symmetry.space_group_name_H-M   'P 1'
#
loop_
_entity.id
_entity.type
_entity.pdbx_description
1 polymer ?
#
loop_
_entity_poly.entity_id
_entity_poly.type
_entity_poly.pdbx_seq_one_letter_code
_entity_poly.pdbx_strand_id
1 'polypeptide(L)'
;MRGPGRREVGHANLALRGLRQVLPETPYTIRLVSDILESNGSSSMETVCAGSLALMDGGIQLSAPVSGIAMGMIAEGDKMAILSDILGDEDALGDMDFKVTGTMRGITACQMDIKIDGLPYETMEKALLQAREGRIHILNEMNKTLSAANADYKPHAPRIEEIIIDKSYIGAVIGPGGKVIQDLQARTGTVINIEEVDDKGVVSISSNDAASLKQAKDEIMEIAFEPEVGDVYDAKVASCLLYTSPSPRD
;
A
#
# COMPACT_ATOMS: atom_id res chain seq x y z
N MET A 1 7.80 -13.62 -26.27
CA MET A 1 7.79 -12.21 -25.79
C MET A 1 9.20 -11.87 -25.32
N ARG A 2 9.74 -10.71 -25.74
CA ARG A 2 10.99 -10.20 -25.14
C ARG A 2 10.66 -9.63 -23.78
N GLY A 3 11.50 -9.88 -22.78
CA GLY A 3 11.35 -9.27 -21.45
C GLY A 3 11.52 -7.73 -21.52
N PRO A 4 11.21 -7.01 -20.41
CA PRO A 4 11.35 -5.55 -20.35
C PRO A 4 12.79 -5.12 -20.64
N GLY A 5 12.94 -4.02 -21.36
CA GLY A 5 14.25 -3.42 -21.65
C GLY A 5 14.90 -2.83 -20.38
N ARG A 6 16.21 -2.56 -20.43
CA ARG A 6 16.95 -1.98 -19.29
C ARG A 6 16.35 -0.64 -18.83
N ARG A 7 15.91 0.21 -19.77
CA ARG A 7 15.29 1.50 -19.49
C ARG A 7 13.98 1.32 -18.73
N GLU A 8 13.12 0.40 -19.15
CA GLU A 8 11.84 0.09 -18.48
C GLU A 8 12.06 -0.41 -17.05
N VAL A 9 13.02 -1.31 -16.85
CA VAL A 9 13.41 -1.79 -15.51
C VAL A 9 13.91 -0.65 -14.63
N GLY A 10 14.74 0.26 -15.17
CA GLY A 10 15.24 1.44 -14.44
C GLY A 10 14.11 2.40 -14.04
N HIS A 11 13.16 2.66 -14.94
CA HIS A 11 12.00 3.51 -14.67
C HIS A 11 11.08 2.89 -13.60
N ALA A 12 10.80 1.60 -13.71
CA ALA A 12 9.99 0.88 -12.71
C ALA A 12 10.66 0.89 -11.33
N ASN A 13 11.98 0.70 -11.28
CA ASN A 13 12.74 0.75 -10.02
C ASN A 13 12.71 2.15 -9.38
N LEU A 14 12.85 3.22 -10.18
CA LEU A 14 12.76 4.59 -9.67
C LEU A 14 11.37 4.87 -9.07
N ALA A 15 10.30 4.48 -9.78
CA ALA A 15 8.93 4.62 -9.29
C ALA A 15 8.70 3.82 -8.00
N LEU A 16 9.17 2.57 -7.96
CA LEU A 16 9.11 1.74 -6.76
C LEU A 16 9.80 2.40 -5.55
N ARG A 17 11.04 2.89 -5.73
CA ARG A 17 11.77 3.57 -4.66
C ARG A 17 11.08 4.84 -4.19
N GLY A 18 10.49 5.60 -5.13
CA GLY A 18 9.79 6.85 -4.84
C GLY A 18 8.52 6.63 -4.02
N LEU A 19 7.74 5.59 -4.34
CA LEU A 19 6.45 5.31 -3.71
C LEU A 19 6.57 4.45 -2.45
N ARG A 20 7.55 3.52 -2.39
CA ARG A 20 7.70 2.58 -1.27
C ARG A 20 7.81 3.27 0.09
N GLN A 21 8.43 4.45 0.14
CA GLN A 21 8.67 5.16 1.41
C GLN A 21 7.40 5.75 2.04
N VAL A 22 6.34 5.87 1.29
CA VAL A 22 5.05 6.41 1.74
C VAL A 22 3.96 5.35 1.91
N LEU A 23 4.26 4.10 1.54
CA LEU A 23 3.32 3.00 1.72
C LEU A 23 3.17 2.66 3.21
N PRO A 24 1.94 2.40 3.68
CA PRO A 24 1.72 1.85 5.01
C PRO A 24 2.16 0.38 5.06
N GLU A 25 2.33 -0.15 6.27
CA GLU A 25 2.32 -1.60 6.48
C GLU A 25 0.94 -2.13 6.10
N THR A 26 0.90 -3.18 5.29
CA THR A 26 -0.34 -3.72 4.74
C THR A 26 -0.20 -5.21 4.47
N PRO A 27 -1.24 -6.01 4.70
CA PRO A 27 -1.24 -7.43 4.37
C PRO A 27 -1.32 -7.69 2.84
N TYR A 28 -1.52 -6.63 2.04
CA TYR A 28 -1.68 -6.76 0.59
C TYR A 28 -0.35 -6.79 -0.15
N THR A 29 -0.26 -7.65 -1.15
CA THR A 29 0.73 -7.52 -2.22
C THR A 29 0.23 -6.51 -3.25
N ILE A 30 0.94 -5.39 -3.39
CA ILE A 30 0.58 -4.31 -4.30
C ILE A 30 1.39 -4.43 -5.59
N ARG A 31 0.69 -4.49 -6.72
CA ARG A 31 1.28 -4.41 -8.05
C ARG A 31 0.73 -3.18 -8.78
N LEU A 32 1.62 -2.22 -9.09
CA LEU A 32 1.32 -1.10 -9.97
C LEU A 32 1.73 -1.46 -11.39
N VAL A 33 0.80 -1.30 -12.32
CA VAL A 33 1.04 -1.46 -13.76
C VAL A 33 0.80 -0.10 -14.41
N SER A 34 1.82 0.40 -15.13
CA SER A 34 1.78 1.67 -15.83
C SER A 34 1.98 1.42 -17.32
N ASP A 35 0.95 1.65 -18.10
CA ASP A 35 0.97 1.58 -19.56
C ASP A 35 1.00 3.01 -20.12
N ILE A 36 2.13 3.41 -20.69
CA ILE A 36 2.32 4.74 -21.29
C ILE A 36 1.91 4.67 -22.76
N LEU A 37 0.81 5.31 -23.10
CA LEU A 37 0.25 5.32 -24.45
C LEU A 37 0.93 6.38 -25.33
N GLU A 38 1.23 7.53 -24.76
CA GLU A 38 1.90 8.64 -25.43
C GLU A 38 2.67 9.48 -24.40
N SER A 39 3.86 9.92 -24.76
CA SER A 39 4.69 10.75 -23.89
C SER A 39 5.66 11.60 -24.71
N ASN A 40 5.80 12.87 -24.33
CA ASN A 40 6.87 13.75 -24.82
C ASN A 40 7.64 14.37 -23.65
N GLY A 41 7.98 13.53 -22.68
CA GLY A 41 8.66 13.92 -21.45
C GLY A 41 9.07 12.70 -20.66
N SER A 42 9.03 12.79 -19.33
CA SER A 42 9.45 11.72 -18.44
C SER A 42 8.33 10.76 -18.11
N SER A 43 8.21 9.66 -18.84
CA SER A 43 7.25 8.57 -18.56
C SER A 43 7.42 7.97 -17.16
N SER A 44 8.64 7.97 -16.60
CA SER A 44 8.87 7.49 -15.22
C SER A 44 8.25 8.41 -14.18
N MET A 45 8.25 9.72 -14.41
CA MET A 45 7.62 10.68 -13.48
C MET A 45 6.09 10.66 -13.60
N GLU A 46 5.56 10.46 -14.80
CA GLU A 46 4.14 10.15 -15.01
C GLU A 46 3.72 8.92 -14.22
N THR A 47 4.51 7.82 -14.30
CA THR A 47 4.27 6.60 -13.53
C THR A 47 4.25 6.85 -12.02
N VAL A 48 5.12 7.72 -11.48
CA VAL A 48 5.13 8.07 -10.06
C VAL A 48 3.86 8.83 -9.67
N CYS A 49 3.49 9.85 -10.43
CA CYS A 49 2.30 10.67 -10.16
C CYS A 49 1.02 9.86 -10.28
N ALA A 50 0.85 9.14 -11.37
CA ALA A 50 -0.30 8.27 -11.61
C ALA A 50 -0.38 7.13 -10.59
N GLY A 51 0.76 6.52 -10.26
CA GLY A 51 0.85 5.48 -9.24
C GLY A 51 0.46 5.97 -7.84
N SER A 52 0.88 7.19 -7.48
CA SER A 52 0.46 7.83 -6.23
C SER A 52 -1.07 8.03 -6.19
N LEU A 53 -1.65 8.57 -7.24
CA LEU A 53 -3.09 8.76 -7.34
C LEU A 53 -3.85 7.42 -7.35
N ALA A 54 -3.36 6.42 -8.09
CA ALA A 54 -3.98 5.10 -8.18
C ALA A 54 -4.00 4.37 -6.82
N LEU A 55 -2.92 4.46 -6.05
CA LEU A 55 -2.86 3.91 -4.70
C LEU A 55 -3.88 4.59 -3.79
N MET A 56 -3.93 5.91 -3.80
CA MET A 56 -4.89 6.70 -3.00
C MET A 56 -6.34 6.43 -3.41
N ASP A 57 -6.61 6.34 -4.72
CA ASP A 57 -7.94 6.01 -5.23
C ASP A 57 -8.34 4.56 -4.91
N GLY A 58 -7.38 3.65 -4.87
CA GLY A 58 -7.56 2.27 -4.43
C GLY A 58 -7.85 2.10 -2.93
N GLY A 59 -7.73 3.16 -2.12
CA GLY A 59 -7.95 3.12 -0.67
C GLY A 59 -6.69 2.82 0.15
N ILE A 60 -5.51 2.82 -0.48
CA ILE A 60 -4.25 2.65 0.26
C ILE A 60 -3.89 3.98 0.94
N GLN A 61 -3.79 3.96 2.27
CA GLN A 61 -3.55 5.13 3.10
C GLN A 61 -2.07 5.53 3.07
N LEU A 62 -1.65 6.18 1.99
CA LEU A 62 -0.28 6.70 1.90
C LEU A 62 -0.02 7.72 3.02
N SER A 63 1.19 7.73 3.58
CA SER A 63 1.58 8.75 4.56
C SER A 63 1.60 10.17 3.99
N ALA A 64 1.81 10.30 2.67
CA ALA A 64 1.66 11.53 1.90
C ALA A 64 1.65 11.20 0.39
N PRO A 65 0.99 12.01 -0.46
CA PRO A 65 1.08 11.87 -1.91
C PRO A 65 2.50 12.20 -2.40
N VAL A 66 2.91 11.49 -3.46
CA VAL A 66 4.22 11.66 -4.09
C VAL A 66 4.04 12.15 -5.52
N SER A 67 4.77 13.19 -5.89
CA SER A 67 4.97 13.60 -7.27
C SER A 67 6.41 13.38 -7.72
N GLY A 68 6.64 13.51 -9.01
CA GLY A 68 7.96 13.47 -9.60
C GLY A 68 8.11 14.52 -10.70
N ILE A 69 9.34 14.98 -10.90
CA ILE A 69 9.70 15.88 -11.99
C ILE A 69 11.02 15.46 -12.60
N ALA A 70 11.16 15.62 -13.92
CA ALA A 70 12.41 15.45 -14.64
C ALA A 70 13.02 16.82 -14.88
N MET A 71 14.26 16.98 -14.45
CA MET A 71 15.05 18.18 -14.58
C MET A 71 16.17 17.94 -15.60
N GLY A 72 16.58 18.98 -16.27
CA GLY A 72 17.73 18.97 -17.16
C GLY A 72 18.66 20.15 -16.90
N MET A 73 19.83 20.09 -17.51
CA MET A 73 20.77 21.18 -17.53
C MET A 73 21.47 21.24 -18.87
N ILE A 74 21.71 22.47 -19.34
CA ILE A 74 22.53 22.75 -20.49
C ILE A 74 23.65 23.70 -20.02
N ALA A 75 24.89 23.38 -20.37
CA ALA A 75 26.06 24.18 -20.05
C ALA A 75 26.77 24.59 -21.34
N GLU A 76 27.07 25.89 -21.48
CA GLU A 76 27.86 26.43 -22.57
C GLU A 76 28.93 27.37 -22.02
N GLY A 77 30.17 26.90 -21.94
CA GLY A 77 31.23 27.59 -21.26
C GLY A 77 30.92 27.80 -19.78
N ASP A 78 30.92 29.06 -19.33
CA ASP A 78 30.60 29.42 -17.94
C ASP A 78 29.10 29.61 -17.67
N LYS A 79 28.27 29.47 -18.71
CA LYS A 79 26.80 29.64 -18.58
C LYS A 79 26.13 28.32 -18.37
N MET A 80 25.22 28.24 -17.40
CA MET A 80 24.40 27.06 -17.11
C MET A 80 22.94 27.46 -17.03
N ALA A 81 22.09 26.67 -17.67
CA ALA A 81 20.64 26.79 -17.63
C ALA A 81 20.04 25.49 -17.06
N ILE A 82 19.23 25.61 -16.01
CA ILE A 82 18.51 24.49 -15.42
C ILE A 82 17.09 24.48 -15.99
N LEU A 83 16.66 23.34 -16.52
CA LEU A 83 15.37 23.13 -17.15
C LEU A 83 14.47 22.30 -16.23
N SER A 84 13.19 22.63 -16.18
CA SER A 84 12.16 21.88 -15.45
C SER A 84 11.25 21.16 -16.41
N ASP A 85 10.87 19.94 -16.10
CA ASP A 85 9.94 19.11 -16.89
C ASP A 85 10.42 18.93 -18.33
N ILE A 86 11.61 18.37 -18.47
CA ILE A 86 12.32 18.29 -19.75
C ILE A 86 11.62 17.37 -20.75
N LEU A 87 11.65 17.79 -22.01
CA LEU A 87 11.20 17.02 -23.17
C LEU A 87 12.23 15.94 -23.54
N GLY A 88 11.82 14.99 -24.39
CA GLY A 88 12.72 13.92 -24.85
C GLY A 88 13.98 14.40 -25.55
N ASP A 89 13.91 15.48 -26.31
CA ASP A 89 15.06 16.09 -26.99
C ASP A 89 16.01 16.78 -25.98
N GLU A 90 15.46 17.41 -24.95
CA GLU A 90 16.23 18.04 -23.86
C GLU A 90 16.94 17.00 -22.99
N ASP A 91 16.32 15.81 -22.77
CA ASP A 91 16.95 14.65 -22.12
C ASP A 91 18.13 14.13 -22.96
N ALA A 92 17.94 14.02 -24.28
CA ALA A 92 18.95 13.47 -25.18
C ALA A 92 20.16 14.39 -25.40
N LEU A 93 19.91 15.69 -25.53
CA LEU A 93 20.90 16.72 -25.91
C LEU A 93 21.47 17.45 -24.71
N GLY A 94 20.84 17.40 -23.54
CA GLY A 94 21.29 18.06 -22.33
C GLY A 94 22.57 17.46 -21.72
N ASP A 95 23.27 18.23 -20.92
CA ASP A 95 24.53 17.86 -20.25
C ASP A 95 24.31 17.13 -18.93
N MET A 96 23.12 17.25 -18.35
CA MET A 96 22.67 16.52 -17.18
C MET A 96 21.17 16.35 -17.27
N ASP A 97 20.68 15.17 -16.89
CA ASP A 97 19.29 14.94 -16.54
C ASP A 97 19.19 14.33 -15.15
N PHE A 98 18.19 14.73 -14.38
CA PHE A 98 17.89 14.08 -13.12
C PHE A 98 16.40 14.12 -12.81
N LYS A 99 15.95 13.05 -12.19
CA LYS A 99 14.58 12.81 -11.82
C LYS A 99 14.45 12.81 -10.32
N VAL A 100 13.54 13.62 -9.80
CA VAL A 100 13.34 13.78 -8.37
C VAL A 100 11.89 13.46 -8.03
N THR A 101 11.70 12.50 -7.14
CA THR A 101 10.39 12.17 -6.59
C THR A 101 10.30 12.61 -5.13
N GLY A 102 9.11 12.94 -4.65
CA GLY A 102 8.94 13.28 -3.23
C GLY A 102 7.58 13.84 -2.89
N THR A 103 7.41 14.06 -1.59
CA THR A 103 6.23 14.64 -0.95
C THR A 103 6.41 16.16 -0.77
N MET A 104 5.44 16.82 -0.15
CA MET A 104 5.60 18.22 0.29
C MET A 104 6.77 18.40 1.27
N ARG A 105 7.15 17.37 2.04
CA ARG A 105 8.18 17.45 3.10
C ARG A 105 9.59 17.22 2.60
N GLY A 106 9.76 16.36 1.58
CA GLY A 106 11.10 15.98 1.13
C GLY A 106 11.13 15.03 -0.05
N ILE A 107 12.32 14.65 -0.43
CA ILE A 107 12.64 13.77 -1.55
C ILE A 107 12.50 12.31 -1.09
N THR A 108 11.85 11.48 -1.90
CA THR A 108 11.72 10.03 -1.65
C THR A 108 12.66 9.21 -2.52
N ALA A 109 12.96 9.65 -3.73
CA ALA A 109 13.98 9.06 -4.59
C ALA A 109 14.54 10.07 -5.59
N CYS A 110 15.76 9.82 -6.03
CA CYS A 110 16.42 10.58 -7.07
C CYS A 110 17.19 9.62 -8.00
N GLN A 111 17.24 9.98 -9.26
CA GLN A 111 18.10 9.37 -10.26
C GLN A 111 18.73 10.50 -11.08
N MET A 112 20.04 10.46 -11.28
CA MET A 112 20.79 11.46 -12.01
C MET A 112 21.68 10.80 -13.05
N ASP A 113 21.76 11.41 -14.21
CA ASP A 113 22.75 11.12 -15.26
C ASP A 113 23.48 12.42 -15.59
N ILE A 114 24.82 12.41 -15.50
CA ILE A 114 25.69 13.55 -15.76
C ILE A 114 26.59 13.16 -16.92
N LYS A 115 26.57 13.98 -17.97
CA LYS A 115 27.31 13.78 -19.23
C LYS A 115 28.56 14.68 -19.36
N ILE A 116 28.80 15.48 -18.32
CA ILE A 116 29.97 16.41 -18.24
C ILE A 116 30.87 16.04 -17.07
N ASP A 117 32.12 16.54 -17.11
CA ASP A 117 33.11 16.27 -16.07
C ASP A 117 32.85 17.10 -14.80
N GLY A 118 31.99 16.58 -13.93
CA GLY A 118 31.67 17.19 -12.65
C GLY A 118 30.51 18.18 -12.71
N LEU A 119 29.92 18.44 -11.54
CA LEU A 119 28.85 19.40 -11.34
C LEU A 119 29.16 20.24 -10.09
N PRO A 120 29.19 21.58 -10.19
CA PRO A 120 29.37 22.44 -9.03
C PRO A 120 28.26 22.28 -8.02
N TYR A 121 28.58 22.25 -6.73
CA TYR A 121 27.59 22.11 -5.65
C TYR A 121 26.52 23.20 -5.68
N GLU A 122 26.87 24.43 -6.02
CA GLU A 122 25.92 25.53 -6.15
C GLU A 122 24.89 25.30 -7.26
N THR A 123 25.31 24.68 -8.37
CA THR A 123 24.43 24.33 -9.48
C THR A 123 23.49 23.19 -9.07
N MET A 124 24.01 22.20 -8.35
CA MET A 124 23.22 21.13 -7.80
C MET A 124 22.16 21.64 -6.82
N GLU A 125 22.53 22.54 -5.91
CA GLU A 125 21.59 23.15 -4.97
C GLU A 125 20.47 23.89 -5.70
N LYS A 126 20.81 24.73 -6.68
CA LYS A 126 19.83 25.45 -7.51
C LYS A 126 18.88 24.47 -8.22
N ALA A 127 19.43 23.42 -8.81
CA ALA A 127 18.65 22.40 -9.50
C ALA A 127 17.67 21.67 -8.57
N LEU A 128 18.10 21.32 -7.37
CA LEU A 128 17.23 20.67 -6.35
C LEU A 128 16.15 21.61 -5.83
N LEU A 129 16.45 22.89 -5.63
CA LEU A 129 15.47 23.89 -5.22
C LEU A 129 14.43 24.11 -6.32
N GLN A 130 14.85 24.25 -7.58
CA GLN A 130 13.94 24.36 -8.73
C GLN A 130 13.09 23.09 -8.91
N ALA A 131 13.67 21.90 -8.74
CA ALA A 131 12.94 20.65 -8.74
C ALA A 131 11.91 20.57 -7.63
N ARG A 132 12.19 21.13 -6.45
CA ARG A 132 11.23 21.22 -5.35
C ARG A 132 10.02 22.08 -5.75
N GLU A 133 10.23 23.23 -6.34
CA GLU A 133 9.14 24.11 -6.78
C GLU A 133 8.26 23.42 -7.82
N GLY A 134 8.86 22.84 -8.86
CA GLY A 134 8.13 22.10 -9.88
C GLY A 134 7.37 20.90 -9.33
N ARG A 135 7.97 20.14 -8.43
CA ARG A 135 7.33 18.99 -7.78
C ARG A 135 6.15 19.39 -6.89
N ILE A 136 6.27 20.51 -6.16
CA ILE A 136 5.18 21.06 -5.36
C ILE A 136 4.03 21.54 -6.27
N HIS A 137 4.36 22.18 -7.40
CA HIS A 137 3.35 22.57 -8.38
C HIS A 137 2.56 21.34 -8.87
N ILE A 138 3.25 20.27 -9.27
CA ILE A 138 2.60 19.02 -9.71
C ILE A 138 1.74 18.41 -8.59
N LEU A 139 2.23 18.36 -7.35
CA LEU A 139 1.42 17.90 -6.20
C LEU A 139 0.13 18.70 -6.04
N ASN A 140 0.19 20.01 -6.21
CA ASN A 140 -0.99 20.86 -6.11
C ASN A 140 -2.00 20.59 -7.23
N GLU A 141 -1.53 20.28 -8.44
CA GLU A 141 -2.41 19.85 -9.55
C GLU A 141 -3.04 18.48 -9.25
N MET A 142 -2.26 17.51 -8.76
CA MET A 142 -2.75 16.20 -8.34
C MET A 142 -3.82 16.32 -7.24
N ASN A 143 -3.60 17.18 -6.26
CA ASN A 143 -4.52 17.41 -5.16
C ASN A 143 -5.87 18.00 -5.57
N LYS A 144 -5.98 18.64 -6.73
CA LYS A 144 -7.28 19.09 -7.30
C LYS A 144 -8.16 17.91 -7.68
N THR A 145 -7.56 16.78 -8.05
CA THR A 145 -8.29 15.56 -8.42
C THR A 145 -8.53 14.68 -7.19
N LEU A 146 -7.51 14.46 -6.38
CA LEU A 146 -7.58 13.61 -5.19
C LEU A 146 -6.65 14.13 -4.11
N SER A 147 -7.20 14.79 -3.10
CA SER A 147 -6.43 15.44 -2.02
C SER A 147 -6.08 14.49 -0.87
N ALA A 148 -6.79 13.37 -0.73
CA ALA A 148 -6.58 12.35 0.28
C ALA A 148 -6.93 10.97 -0.28
N ALA A 149 -6.39 9.92 0.29
CA ALA A 149 -6.79 8.57 -0.07
C ALA A 149 -8.27 8.32 0.25
N ASN A 150 -8.93 7.50 -0.57
CA ASN A 150 -10.29 7.06 -0.27
C ASN A 150 -10.30 6.33 1.08
N ALA A 151 -11.34 6.57 1.86
CA ALA A 151 -11.46 6.02 3.22
C ALA A 151 -11.58 4.49 3.24
N ASP A 152 -12.06 3.90 2.14
CA ASP A 152 -12.28 2.46 2.00
C ASP A 152 -11.79 1.96 0.64
N TYR A 153 -11.52 0.66 0.56
CA TYR A 153 -11.17 -0.01 -0.69
C TYR A 153 -12.32 0.00 -1.68
N LYS A 154 -12.00 -0.11 -2.96
CA LYS A 154 -13.02 -0.27 -4.01
C LYS A 154 -13.90 -1.51 -3.73
N PRO A 155 -15.20 -1.50 -4.12
CA PRO A 155 -16.12 -2.60 -3.81
C PRO A 155 -15.66 -3.98 -4.30
N HIS A 156 -14.90 -4.01 -5.42
CA HIS A 156 -14.38 -5.25 -6.01
C HIS A 156 -12.97 -5.62 -5.54
N ALA A 157 -12.36 -4.79 -4.68
CA ALA A 157 -11.04 -5.09 -4.16
C ALA A 157 -11.13 -6.21 -3.09
N PRO A 158 -10.20 -7.17 -3.11
CA PRO A 158 -10.13 -8.17 -2.05
C PRO A 158 -9.87 -7.48 -0.71
N ARG A 159 -10.62 -7.89 0.31
CA ARG A 159 -10.48 -7.41 1.68
C ARG A 159 -9.84 -8.48 2.54
N ILE A 160 -8.91 -8.09 3.39
CA ILE A 160 -8.27 -8.96 4.37
C ILE A 160 -8.47 -8.30 5.73
N GLU A 161 -9.05 -9.04 6.67
CA GLU A 161 -9.09 -8.66 8.08
C GLU A 161 -8.36 -9.70 8.91
N GLU A 162 -7.60 -9.24 9.88
CA GLU A 162 -6.92 -10.07 10.86
C GLU A 162 -7.57 -9.91 12.22
N ILE A 163 -7.88 -11.03 12.86
CA ILE A 163 -8.35 -11.08 14.24
C ILE A 163 -7.41 -11.95 15.07
N ILE A 164 -7.24 -11.55 16.32
CA ILE A 164 -6.40 -12.29 17.25
C ILE A 164 -7.32 -12.99 18.23
N ILE A 165 -7.16 -14.30 18.34
CA ILE A 165 -7.87 -15.16 19.30
C ILE A 165 -6.88 -15.82 20.27
N ASP A 166 -7.36 -16.26 21.42
CA ASP A 166 -6.52 -17.06 22.32
C ASP A 166 -6.20 -18.42 21.66
N LYS A 167 -5.00 -18.92 21.91
CA LYS A 167 -4.50 -20.20 21.38
C LYS A 167 -5.44 -21.36 21.65
N SER A 168 -6.09 -21.36 22.81
CA SER A 168 -7.02 -22.43 23.22
C SER A 168 -8.20 -22.59 22.27
N TYR A 169 -8.61 -21.52 21.57
CA TYR A 169 -9.73 -21.54 20.62
C TYR A 169 -9.35 -21.94 19.20
N ILE A 170 -8.05 -22.00 18.85
CA ILE A 170 -7.60 -22.41 17.51
C ILE A 170 -8.21 -23.78 17.14
N GLY A 171 -8.15 -24.73 18.07
CA GLY A 171 -8.72 -26.06 17.87
C GLY A 171 -10.23 -26.07 17.64
N ALA A 172 -10.97 -25.19 18.32
CA ALA A 172 -12.42 -25.06 18.17
C ALA A 172 -12.80 -24.42 16.82
N VAL A 173 -12.07 -23.37 16.39
CA VAL A 173 -12.30 -22.70 15.10
C VAL A 173 -11.97 -23.63 13.93
N ILE A 174 -10.91 -24.43 14.02
CA ILE A 174 -10.57 -25.42 12.99
C ILE A 174 -11.58 -26.56 13.00
N GLY A 175 -11.96 -27.04 14.19
CA GLY A 175 -12.85 -28.16 14.40
C GLY A 175 -12.24 -29.53 14.07
N PRO A 176 -12.93 -30.64 14.39
CA PRO A 176 -12.45 -31.99 14.14
C PRO A 176 -12.18 -32.24 12.65
N GLY A 177 -10.90 -32.48 12.30
CA GLY A 177 -10.48 -32.70 10.92
C GLY A 177 -10.70 -31.49 9.99
N GLY A 178 -10.77 -30.28 10.54
CA GLY A 178 -10.94 -29.04 9.76
C GLY A 178 -12.38 -28.77 9.31
N LYS A 179 -13.38 -29.52 9.85
CA LYS A 179 -14.77 -29.43 9.39
C LYS A 179 -15.41 -28.07 9.65
N VAL A 180 -15.13 -27.45 10.80
CA VAL A 180 -15.75 -26.16 11.16
C VAL A 180 -15.27 -25.05 10.24
N ILE A 181 -13.96 -24.92 10.06
CA ILE A 181 -13.38 -23.90 9.19
C ILE A 181 -13.77 -24.12 7.71
N GLN A 182 -13.83 -25.37 7.24
CA GLN A 182 -14.23 -25.68 5.86
C GLN A 182 -15.71 -25.34 5.62
N ASP A 183 -16.60 -25.67 6.57
CA ASP A 183 -18.01 -25.33 6.49
C ASP A 183 -18.20 -23.80 6.51
N LEU A 184 -17.50 -23.10 7.39
CA LEU A 184 -17.54 -21.65 7.47
C LEU A 184 -17.10 -21.00 6.16
N GLN A 185 -15.96 -21.42 5.60
CA GLN A 185 -15.48 -20.95 4.30
C GLN A 185 -16.48 -21.23 3.16
N ALA A 186 -17.09 -22.42 3.15
CA ALA A 186 -18.06 -22.79 2.12
C ALA A 186 -19.34 -21.96 2.19
N ARG A 187 -19.86 -21.69 3.40
CA ARG A 187 -21.08 -20.89 3.61
C ARG A 187 -20.89 -19.40 3.33
N THR A 188 -19.75 -18.86 3.74
CA THR A 188 -19.49 -17.42 3.63
C THR A 188 -18.76 -17.05 2.33
N GLY A 189 -18.18 -18.02 1.61
CA GLY A 189 -17.35 -17.73 0.42
C GLY A 189 -16.06 -16.99 0.75
N THR A 190 -15.57 -17.13 1.99
CA THR A 190 -14.32 -16.53 2.46
C THR A 190 -13.18 -17.53 2.41
N VAL A 191 -11.94 -17.03 2.41
CA VAL A 191 -10.73 -17.83 2.66
C VAL A 191 -10.20 -17.46 4.03
N ILE A 192 -10.04 -18.46 4.90
CA ILE A 192 -9.60 -18.28 6.28
C ILE A 192 -8.30 -19.03 6.50
N ASN A 193 -7.28 -18.33 6.97
CA ASN A 193 -6.00 -18.90 7.38
C ASN A 193 -5.80 -18.62 8.87
N ILE A 194 -5.25 -19.60 9.59
CA ILE A 194 -4.95 -19.47 11.00
C ILE A 194 -3.49 -19.82 11.22
N GLU A 195 -2.76 -18.90 11.83
CA GLU A 195 -1.36 -19.07 12.22
C GLU A 195 -1.22 -18.87 13.72
N GLU A 196 -0.36 -19.66 14.34
CA GLU A 196 0.00 -19.48 15.73
C GLU A 196 1.24 -18.59 15.83
N VAL A 197 1.10 -17.44 16.49
CA VAL A 197 2.17 -16.46 16.70
C VAL A 197 2.13 -16.02 18.16
N ASP A 198 3.24 -16.15 18.88
CA ASP A 198 3.42 -15.70 20.27
C ASP A 198 2.29 -16.16 21.23
N ASP A 199 1.96 -17.46 21.20
CA ASP A 199 0.89 -18.09 21.98
C ASP A 199 -0.54 -17.54 21.72
N LYS A 200 -0.74 -16.92 20.57
CA LYS A 200 -2.04 -16.44 20.06
C LYS A 200 -2.34 -17.03 18.70
N GLY A 201 -3.61 -17.15 18.38
CA GLY A 201 -4.07 -17.49 17.05
C GLY A 201 -4.32 -16.21 16.24
N VAL A 202 -3.55 -16.00 15.17
CA VAL A 202 -3.80 -14.94 14.20
C VAL A 202 -4.66 -15.53 13.09
N VAL A 203 -5.89 -15.07 12.98
CA VAL A 203 -6.85 -15.51 11.96
C VAL A 203 -6.97 -14.45 10.89
N SER A 204 -6.50 -14.75 9.68
CA SER A 204 -6.63 -13.90 8.49
C SER A 204 -7.83 -14.35 7.67
N ILE A 205 -8.81 -13.48 7.52
CA ILE A 205 -10.03 -13.71 6.75
C ILE A 205 -9.97 -12.86 5.49
N SER A 206 -10.10 -13.46 4.32
CA SER A 206 -10.13 -12.74 3.05
C SER A 206 -11.39 -13.02 2.24
N SER A 207 -11.96 -11.95 1.64
CA SER A 207 -13.12 -12.00 0.76
C SER A 207 -13.17 -10.80 -0.17
N ASN A 208 -13.83 -10.96 -1.32
CA ASN A 208 -14.17 -9.85 -2.20
C ASN A 208 -15.48 -9.15 -1.79
N ASP A 209 -16.20 -9.71 -0.83
CA ASP A 209 -17.48 -9.18 -0.33
C ASP A 209 -17.37 -8.84 1.17
N ALA A 210 -17.66 -7.57 1.49
CA ALA A 210 -17.58 -7.07 2.86
C ALA A 210 -18.60 -7.70 3.81
N ALA A 211 -19.79 -8.09 3.31
CA ALA A 211 -20.81 -8.72 4.13
C ALA A 211 -20.39 -10.14 4.52
N SER A 212 -19.87 -10.90 3.56
CA SER A 212 -19.32 -12.24 3.78
C SER A 212 -18.16 -12.25 4.77
N LEU A 213 -17.27 -11.25 4.64
CA LEU A 213 -16.13 -11.11 5.55
C LEU A 213 -16.61 -10.81 6.99
N LYS A 214 -17.55 -9.89 7.13
CA LYS A 214 -18.13 -9.57 8.44
C LYS A 214 -18.81 -10.78 9.05
N GLN A 215 -19.61 -11.53 8.28
CA GLN A 215 -20.28 -12.74 8.76
C GLN A 215 -19.26 -13.78 9.26
N ALA A 216 -18.20 -14.05 8.48
CA ALA A 216 -17.17 -15.00 8.89
C ALA A 216 -16.45 -14.55 10.17
N LYS A 217 -16.16 -13.25 10.28
CA LYS A 217 -15.55 -12.66 11.48
C LYS A 217 -16.44 -12.83 12.71
N ASP A 218 -17.72 -12.47 12.59
CA ASP A 218 -18.68 -12.55 13.70
C ASP A 218 -18.82 -14.01 14.17
N GLU A 219 -18.92 -14.99 13.26
CA GLU A 219 -19.00 -16.41 13.60
C GLU A 219 -17.71 -16.95 14.27
N ILE A 220 -16.53 -16.50 13.84
CA ILE A 220 -15.27 -16.88 14.51
C ILE A 220 -15.18 -16.27 15.90
N MET A 221 -15.62 -15.03 16.07
CA MET A 221 -15.64 -14.36 17.37
C MET A 221 -16.65 -15.01 18.33
N GLU A 222 -17.76 -15.56 17.83
CA GLU A 222 -18.70 -16.36 18.63
C GLU A 222 -18.07 -17.67 19.13
N ILE A 223 -17.27 -18.35 18.29
CA ILE A 223 -16.55 -19.58 18.67
C ILE A 223 -15.43 -19.26 19.68
N ALA A 224 -14.74 -18.15 19.51
CA ALA A 224 -13.62 -17.71 20.35
C ALA A 224 -14.07 -16.78 21.50
N PHE A 225 -15.37 -16.79 21.82
CA PHE A 225 -15.92 -15.95 22.86
C PHE A 225 -15.53 -16.42 24.25
N GLU A 226 -14.94 -15.54 25.04
CA GLU A 226 -14.59 -15.78 26.45
C GLU A 226 -15.49 -14.92 27.34
N PRO A 227 -16.34 -15.56 28.20
CA PRO A 227 -17.19 -14.83 29.10
C PRO A 227 -16.37 -14.10 30.19
N GLU A 228 -16.64 -12.84 30.40
CA GLU A 228 -16.00 -12.07 31.48
C GLU A 228 -16.73 -12.25 32.82
N VAL A 229 -15.97 -12.28 33.91
CA VAL A 229 -16.53 -12.44 35.26
C VAL A 229 -17.27 -11.18 35.66
N GLY A 230 -18.57 -11.29 35.87
CA GLY A 230 -19.45 -10.18 36.26
C GLY A 230 -20.45 -9.76 35.19
N ASP A 231 -20.26 -10.24 33.96
CA ASP A 231 -21.19 -10.00 32.87
C ASP A 231 -22.39 -10.94 32.90
N VAL A 232 -23.49 -10.49 32.33
CA VAL A 232 -24.76 -11.26 32.26
C VAL A 232 -24.98 -11.64 30.79
N TYR A 233 -25.14 -12.94 30.53
CA TYR A 233 -25.34 -13.48 29.19
C TYR A 233 -26.68 -14.25 29.11
N ASP A 234 -27.38 -14.13 27.99
CA ASP A 234 -28.50 -14.99 27.64
C ASP A 234 -27.95 -16.30 27.06
N ALA A 235 -28.10 -17.39 27.77
CA ALA A 235 -27.59 -18.69 27.38
C ALA A 235 -28.64 -19.80 27.46
N LYS A 236 -28.50 -20.77 26.54
CA LYS A 236 -29.31 -22.00 26.56
C LYS A 236 -28.53 -23.14 27.21
N VAL A 237 -29.09 -23.78 28.22
CA VAL A 237 -28.48 -24.97 28.85
C VAL A 237 -28.38 -26.08 27.82
N ALA A 238 -27.17 -26.47 27.45
CA ALA A 238 -26.91 -27.55 26.49
C ALA A 238 -26.80 -28.92 27.17
N SER A 239 -26.23 -28.97 28.39
CA SER A 239 -26.12 -30.19 29.18
C SER A 239 -26.04 -29.84 30.67
N CYS A 240 -26.51 -30.74 31.52
CA CYS A 240 -26.39 -30.66 32.97
C CYS A 240 -25.68 -31.91 33.47
N LEU A 241 -24.56 -31.73 34.17
CA LEU A 241 -23.88 -32.83 34.87
C LEU A 241 -24.42 -32.91 36.30
N LEU A 242 -24.97 -34.03 36.69
CA LEU A 242 -25.61 -34.28 38.00
C LEU A 242 -24.69 -34.13 39.23
N TYR A 243 -23.39 -33.86 39.04
CA TYR A 243 -22.36 -33.86 40.10
C TYR A 243 -21.56 -32.58 40.19
N THR A 244 -21.96 -31.50 39.57
CA THR A 244 -21.33 -30.19 39.76
C THR A 244 -22.15 -29.40 40.77
N SER A 245 -21.54 -29.04 41.88
CA SER A 245 -21.97 -28.15 42.98
C SER A 245 -23.49 -27.95 43.17
N PRO A 246 -24.02 -28.05 44.40
CA PRO A 246 -25.44 -27.81 44.62
C PRO A 246 -25.84 -26.44 44.11
N SER A 247 -26.97 -26.34 43.43
CA SER A 247 -27.57 -25.11 42.97
C SER A 247 -27.77 -24.16 44.17
N PRO A 248 -27.50 -22.87 44.06
CA PRO A 248 -27.77 -21.92 45.16
C PRO A 248 -29.26 -21.81 45.51
N ARG A 249 -30.12 -22.58 44.89
CA ARG A 249 -31.58 -22.60 45.09
C ARG A 249 -32.11 -23.83 45.81
N ASP A 250 -31.26 -24.77 46.24
CA ASP A 250 -31.62 -25.92 47.05
C ASP A 250 -31.39 -25.67 48.54
#